data_b39ed82a1ebcd6a25674a963ccd64ad3
#
_entry.id   b39ed82a1ebcd6a25674a963ccd64ad3
#
_cell.length_a   1.000
_cell.length_b   1.000
_cell.length_c   1.000
_cell.angle_alpha   90.00
_cell.angle_beta   90.00
_cell.angle_gamma   90.00
#
_symmetry.space_group_name_H-M   'P 1'
#
loop_
_entity.id
_entity.type
_entity.pdbx_description
1 polymer ?
#
loop_
_entity_poly.entity_id
_entity_poly.type
_entity_poly.pdbx_seq_one_letter_code
_entity_poly.pdbx_strand_id
1 'polypeptide(L)'
;MKVVDIVRLTNKYLSGEQLTYNKLLPFLDATIDDINNELNSTYPSFSQLETMAHSDVYDFFPDRYIRSVVCLGAANKFYTTDEEGLLVSEGYEMEYQKNIFYMKRDFIDQVPLAFKSDSTGGLHQAEERYVENHLPYDFNIW
;
A
#
# COMPACT_ATOMS: atom_id res chain seq x y z
N MET A 1 13.28 1.74 -1.06
CA MET A 1 13.68 1.51 -2.47
C MET A 1 13.58 2.80 -3.24
N LYS A 2 14.49 3.05 -4.14
CA LYS A 2 14.43 4.27 -4.95
C LYS A 2 13.25 4.21 -5.90
N VAL A 3 12.62 5.37 -6.13
CA VAL A 3 11.46 5.43 -7.01
C VAL A 3 11.82 4.99 -8.44
N VAL A 4 13.03 5.31 -8.91
CA VAL A 4 13.47 4.87 -10.23
C VAL A 4 13.51 3.35 -10.34
N ASP A 5 13.86 2.66 -9.26
CA ASP A 5 13.87 1.20 -9.25
C ASP A 5 12.45 0.65 -9.20
N ILE A 6 11.54 1.32 -8.51
CA ILE A 6 10.13 0.91 -8.48
C ILE A 6 9.53 1.00 -9.87
N VAL A 7 9.83 2.09 -10.60
CA VAL A 7 9.37 2.23 -11.99
C VAL A 7 9.92 1.13 -12.86
N ARG A 8 11.21 0.82 -12.73
CA ARG A 8 11.85 -0.22 -13.53
C ARG A 8 11.24 -1.60 -13.23
N LEU A 9 11.02 -1.90 -11.96
CA LEU A 9 10.45 -3.20 -11.58
C LEU A 9 8.99 -3.32 -12.02
N THR A 10 8.22 -2.23 -11.93
CA THR A 10 6.84 -2.24 -12.41
C THR A 10 6.81 -2.51 -13.91
N ASN A 11 7.70 -1.85 -14.65
CA ASN A 11 7.76 -2.05 -16.11
C ASN A 11 8.14 -3.46 -16.50
N LYS A 12 8.79 -4.21 -15.64
CA LYS A 12 9.07 -5.61 -15.93
C LYS A 12 7.82 -6.48 -16.00
N TYR A 13 6.76 -6.06 -15.31
CA TYR A 13 5.48 -6.75 -15.39
C TYR A 13 4.68 -6.31 -16.63
N LEU A 14 5.07 -5.19 -17.27
CA LEU A 14 4.35 -4.63 -18.41
C LEU A 14 4.99 -5.13 -19.69
N SER A 15 4.50 -6.24 -20.18
CA SER A 15 5.07 -6.88 -21.35
C SER A 15 4.99 -5.97 -22.56
N GLY A 16 6.12 -5.52 -23.06
CA GLY A 16 6.17 -4.68 -24.24
C GLY A 16 5.93 -3.19 -24.02
N GLU A 17 5.51 -2.81 -22.82
CA GLU A 17 5.29 -1.40 -22.51
C GLU A 17 6.43 -0.86 -21.65
N GLN A 18 6.73 0.41 -21.82
CA GLN A 18 7.69 1.10 -20.97
C GLN A 18 7.08 2.43 -20.60
N LEU A 19 6.52 2.49 -19.40
CA LEU A 19 5.83 3.68 -18.94
C LEU A 19 6.73 4.52 -18.04
N THR A 20 6.58 5.84 -18.16
CA THR A 20 7.31 6.77 -17.29
C THR A 20 6.66 6.78 -15.91
N TYR A 21 7.37 7.34 -14.95
CA TYR A 21 6.86 7.52 -13.61
C TYR A 21 5.51 8.27 -13.61
N ASN A 22 5.42 9.35 -14.38
CA ASN A 22 4.19 10.13 -14.40
C ASN A 22 2.99 9.32 -14.89
N LYS A 23 3.21 8.41 -15.84
CA LYS A 23 2.13 7.56 -16.33
C LYS A 23 1.79 6.44 -15.37
N LEU A 24 2.76 5.97 -14.60
CA LEU A 24 2.53 4.93 -13.60
C LEU A 24 1.96 5.48 -12.30
N LEU A 25 2.10 6.77 -12.05
CA LEU A 25 1.76 7.39 -10.77
C LEU A 25 0.34 7.08 -10.29
N PRO A 26 -0.71 7.21 -11.14
CA PRO A 26 -2.06 6.90 -10.66
C PRO A 26 -2.21 5.47 -10.19
N PHE A 27 -1.53 4.53 -10.85
CA PHE A 27 -1.62 3.11 -10.49
C PHE A 27 -0.83 2.80 -9.23
N LEU A 28 0.31 3.45 -9.06
CA LEU A 28 1.10 3.32 -7.84
C LEU A 28 0.32 3.87 -6.65
N ASP A 29 -0.28 5.05 -6.80
CA ASP A 29 -1.06 5.66 -5.73
C ASP A 29 -2.27 4.83 -5.37
N ALA A 30 -2.97 4.28 -6.36
CA ALA A 30 -4.11 3.42 -6.10
C ALA A 30 -3.71 2.15 -5.34
N THR A 31 -2.50 1.64 -5.62
CA THR A 31 -2.00 0.48 -4.90
C THR A 31 -1.69 0.81 -3.45
N ILE A 32 -1.13 1.98 -3.19
CA ILE A 32 -0.90 2.42 -1.81
C ILE A 32 -2.24 2.59 -1.08
N ASP A 33 -3.27 3.08 -1.76
CA ASP A 33 -4.61 3.17 -1.16
C ASP A 33 -5.14 1.79 -0.77
N ASP A 34 -4.96 0.79 -1.63
CA ASP A 34 -5.35 -0.58 -1.30
C ASP A 34 -4.63 -1.09 -0.06
N ILE A 35 -3.31 -0.85 0.01
CA ILE A 35 -2.51 -1.28 1.15
C ILE A 35 -3.01 -0.59 2.42
N ASN A 36 -3.27 0.71 2.34
CA ASN A 36 -3.77 1.46 3.50
C ASN A 36 -5.12 0.94 3.96
N ASN A 37 -5.99 0.57 3.03
CA ASN A 37 -7.29 -0.01 3.39
C ASN A 37 -7.12 -1.36 4.08
N GLU A 38 -6.20 -2.18 3.59
CA GLU A 38 -6.00 -3.51 4.17
C GLU A 38 -5.33 -3.44 5.54
N LEU A 39 -4.40 -2.52 5.73
CA LEU A 39 -3.65 -2.41 6.98
C LEU A 39 -4.27 -1.42 7.97
N ASN A 40 -5.36 -0.77 7.61
CA ASN A 40 -5.95 0.32 8.40
C ASN A 40 -4.86 1.36 8.72
N SER A 41 -4.19 1.84 7.68
CA SER A 41 -3.04 2.72 7.83
C SER A 41 -3.17 3.94 6.93
N THR A 42 -2.24 4.90 7.11
CA THR A 42 -2.22 6.16 6.38
C THR A 42 -0.85 6.44 5.80
N TYR A 43 -0.22 5.44 5.20
CA TYR A 43 1.07 5.64 4.55
C TYR A 43 0.94 6.62 3.40
N PRO A 44 1.94 7.47 3.16
CA PRO A 44 1.84 8.46 2.08
C PRO A 44 1.86 7.79 0.72
N SER A 45 1.08 8.36 -0.21
CA SER A 45 1.09 7.94 -1.60
C SER A 45 2.34 8.51 -2.29
N PHE A 46 2.59 8.06 -3.52
CA PHE A 46 3.72 8.59 -4.28
C PHE A 46 3.52 10.07 -4.61
N SER A 47 2.28 10.49 -4.88
CA SER A 47 1.99 11.91 -5.10
C SER A 47 2.29 12.75 -3.87
N GLN A 48 1.96 12.24 -2.69
CA GLN A 48 2.29 12.93 -1.45
C GLN A 48 3.80 12.95 -1.22
N LEU A 49 4.49 11.88 -1.61
CA LEU A 49 5.93 11.81 -1.46
C LEU A 49 6.65 12.92 -2.19
N GLU A 50 6.10 13.37 -3.32
CA GLU A 50 6.71 14.44 -4.09
C GLU A 50 6.79 15.74 -3.32
N THR A 51 5.97 15.93 -2.30
CA THR A 51 6.00 17.13 -1.48
C THR A 51 6.83 16.94 -0.22
N MET A 52 7.46 15.79 -0.04
CA MET A 52 8.26 15.49 1.13
C MET A 52 9.74 15.65 0.82
N ALA A 53 10.55 15.68 1.88
CA ALA A 53 11.99 15.89 1.73
C ALA A 53 12.70 14.73 1.04
N HIS A 54 12.09 13.56 0.97
CA HIS A 54 12.71 12.36 0.40
C HIS A 54 11.91 11.84 -0.78
N SER A 55 11.67 12.71 -1.77
CA SER A 55 10.77 12.38 -2.87
C SER A 55 11.29 11.32 -3.83
N ASP A 56 12.57 11.00 -3.79
CA ASP A 56 13.15 10.02 -4.71
C ASP A 56 13.31 8.63 -4.10
N VAL A 57 12.92 8.43 -2.85
CA VAL A 57 13.00 7.14 -2.17
C VAL A 57 11.68 6.84 -1.50
N TYR A 58 11.17 5.63 -1.69
CA TYR A 58 9.98 5.15 -0.99
C TYR A 58 10.41 3.99 -0.11
N ASP A 59 10.49 4.22 1.20
CA ASP A 59 11.02 3.23 2.14
C ASP A 59 10.07 2.92 3.29
N PHE A 60 8.77 3.12 3.08
CA PHE A 60 7.78 2.85 4.13
C PHE A 60 7.47 1.37 4.31
N PHE A 61 7.82 0.54 3.32
CA PHE A 61 7.63 -0.90 3.38
C PHE A 61 8.95 -1.60 3.08
N PRO A 62 9.16 -2.81 3.62
CA PRO A 62 10.30 -3.63 3.20
C PRO A 62 10.30 -3.86 1.68
N ASP A 63 11.47 -3.96 1.09
CA ASP A 63 11.61 -4.11 -0.36
C ASP A 63 10.83 -5.29 -0.91
N ARG A 64 10.73 -6.38 -0.14
CA ARG A 64 9.97 -7.55 -0.62
C ARG A 64 8.51 -7.23 -0.88
N TYR A 65 7.91 -6.34 -0.08
CA TYR A 65 6.52 -5.94 -0.29
C TYR A 65 6.38 -4.90 -1.39
N ILE A 66 7.40 -4.06 -1.57
CA ILE A 66 7.39 -3.14 -2.70
C ILE A 66 7.37 -3.92 -4.00
N ARG A 67 8.20 -4.97 -4.10
CA ARG A 67 8.23 -5.80 -5.30
C ARG A 67 6.95 -6.61 -5.47
N SER A 68 6.50 -7.29 -4.43
CA SER A 68 5.42 -8.25 -4.56
C SER A 68 4.04 -7.64 -4.50
N VAL A 69 3.89 -6.45 -3.93
CA VAL A 69 2.59 -5.82 -3.78
C VAL A 69 2.52 -4.52 -4.56
N VAL A 70 3.46 -3.59 -4.34
CA VAL A 70 3.36 -2.27 -4.95
C VAL A 70 3.57 -2.35 -6.46
N CYS A 71 4.64 -2.97 -6.90
CA CYS A 71 4.94 -3.04 -8.35
C CYS A 71 3.95 -3.92 -9.08
N LEU A 72 3.62 -5.07 -8.51
CA LEU A 72 2.65 -5.97 -9.13
C LEU A 72 1.25 -5.35 -9.15
N GLY A 73 0.87 -4.69 -8.07
CA GLY A 73 -0.43 -4.05 -7.99
C GLY A 73 -0.59 -2.94 -9.01
N ALA A 74 0.45 -2.13 -9.19
CA ALA A 74 0.40 -1.06 -10.19
C ALA A 74 0.28 -1.64 -11.61
N ALA A 75 1.05 -2.69 -11.91
CA ALA A 75 0.96 -3.35 -13.21
C ALA A 75 -0.42 -3.97 -13.44
N ASN A 76 -0.97 -4.60 -12.41
CA ASN A 76 -2.31 -5.17 -12.50
C ASN A 76 -3.35 -4.09 -12.82
N LYS A 77 -3.27 -2.95 -12.15
CA LYS A 77 -4.22 -1.86 -12.38
C LYS A 77 -4.07 -1.27 -13.76
N PHE A 78 -2.85 -1.20 -14.29
CA PHE A 78 -2.65 -0.77 -15.66
C PHE A 78 -3.38 -1.69 -16.64
N TYR A 79 -3.20 -2.99 -16.47
CA TYR A 79 -3.83 -3.97 -17.38
C TYR A 79 -5.35 -3.99 -17.27
N THR A 80 -5.91 -3.65 -16.11
CA THR A 80 -7.37 -3.60 -15.98
C THR A 80 -7.98 -2.42 -16.73
N THR A 81 -7.17 -1.42 -17.11
CA THR A 81 -7.67 -0.30 -17.91
C THR A 81 -7.53 -0.55 -19.41
N ASP A 82 -6.91 -1.67 -19.80
CA ASP A 82 -6.64 -1.99 -21.19
C ASP A 82 -7.38 -3.26 -21.54
N GLU A 83 -8.32 -3.19 -22.51
CA GLU A 83 -9.12 -4.34 -22.89
C GLU A 83 -8.26 -5.51 -23.34
N GLU A 84 -7.14 -5.22 -24.01
CA GLU A 84 -6.26 -6.28 -24.49
C GLU A 84 -5.48 -6.95 -23.36
N GLY A 85 -5.40 -6.29 -22.22
CA GLY A 85 -4.67 -6.77 -21.07
C GLY A 85 -5.50 -7.59 -20.10
N LEU A 86 -6.79 -7.80 -20.36
CA LEU A 86 -7.66 -8.42 -19.35
C LEU A 86 -7.23 -9.83 -18.96
N LEU A 87 -6.75 -10.64 -19.93
CA LEU A 87 -6.31 -11.99 -19.59
C LEU A 87 -5.06 -11.99 -18.73
N VAL A 88 -4.15 -11.07 -18.98
CA VAL A 88 -2.95 -10.90 -18.16
C VAL A 88 -3.35 -10.42 -16.77
N SER A 89 -4.32 -9.50 -16.74
CA SER A 89 -4.82 -8.93 -15.51
C SER A 89 -5.41 -9.99 -14.57
N GLU A 90 -6.08 -11.00 -15.10
CA GLU A 90 -6.66 -12.04 -14.23
C GLU A 90 -5.60 -12.75 -13.39
N GLY A 91 -4.49 -13.12 -14.01
CA GLY A 91 -3.40 -13.77 -13.29
C GLY A 91 -2.74 -12.85 -12.27
N TYR A 92 -2.53 -11.60 -12.66
CA TYR A 92 -1.93 -10.63 -11.75
C TYR A 92 -2.85 -10.28 -10.60
N GLU A 93 -4.16 -10.22 -10.85
CA GLU A 93 -5.12 -9.92 -9.80
C GLU A 93 -5.09 -11.01 -8.72
N MET A 94 -5.09 -12.27 -9.12
CA MET A 94 -5.05 -13.37 -8.16
C MET A 94 -3.77 -13.33 -7.34
N GLU A 95 -2.64 -13.11 -7.99
CA GLU A 95 -1.36 -13.05 -7.29
C GLU A 95 -1.28 -11.82 -6.39
N TYR A 96 -1.79 -10.69 -6.85
CA TYR A 96 -1.81 -9.46 -6.08
C TYR A 96 -2.63 -9.63 -4.79
N GLN A 97 -3.82 -10.21 -4.91
CA GLN A 97 -4.68 -10.42 -3.75
C GLN A 97 -4.03 -11.37 -2.74
N LYS A 98 -3.36 -12.40 -3.23
CA LYS A 98 -2.64 -13.32 -2.37
C LYS A 98 -1.48 -12.61 -1.66
N ASN A 99 -0.73 -11.81 -2.40
CA ASN A 99 0.44 -11.13 -1.85
C ASN A 99 0.03 -10.06 -0.83
N ILE A 100 -1.06 -9.34 -1.08
CA ILE A 100 -1.53 -8.33 -0.13
C ILE A 100 -2.08 -9.00 1.13
N PHE A 101 -2.68 -10.17 1.00
CA PHE A 101 -3.12 -10.95 2.15
C PHE A 101 -1.92 -11.35 3.03
N TYR A 102 -0.85 -11.84 2.41
CA TYR A 102 0.36 -12.20 3.15
C TYR A 102 1.01 -10.98 3.79
N MET A 103 1.03 -9.86 3.09
CA MET A 103 1.55 -8.62 3.65
C MET A 103 0.74 -8.21 4.89
N LYS A 104 -0.59 -8.27 4.79
CA LYS A 104 -1.43 -7.94 5.92
C LYS A 104 -1.13 -8.85 7.11
N ARG A 105 -1.09 -10.16 6.88
CA ARG A 105 -0.84 -11.13 7.94
C ARG A 105 0.50 -10.87 8.64
N ASP A 106 1.54 -10.57 7.85
CA ASP A 106 2.90 -10.53 8.39
C ASP A 106 3.33 -9.13 8.81
N PHE A 107 2.65 -8.09 8.35
CA PHE A 107 3.12 -6.71 8.52
C PHE A 107 2.17 -5.83 9.32
N ILE A 108 0.90 -6.23 9.49
CA ILE A 108 -0.08 -5.34 10.12
C ILE A 108 0.33 -4.93 11.53
N ASP A 109 0.97 -5.84 12.27
CA ASP A 109 1.41 -5.54 13.63
C ASP A 109 2.67 -4.68 13.66
N GLN A 110 3.30 -4.46 12.51
CA GLN A 110 4.51 -3.66 12.41
C GLN A 110 4.23 -2.23 11.93
N VAL A 111 2.96 -1.90 11.70
CA VAL A 111 2.59 -0.54 11.28
C VAL A 111 2.89 0.43 12.44
N PRO A 112 3.74 1.44 12.21
CA PRO A 112 4.04 2.41 13.26
C PRO A 112 2.81 3.19 13.68
N LEU A 113 2.77 3.62 14.92
CA LEU A 113 1.63 4.36 15.43
C LEU A 113 1.33 5.60 14.59
N ALA A 114 2.38 6.26 14.07
CA ALA A 114 2.22 7.45 13.25
C ALA A 114 1.41 7.21 11.99
N PHE A 115 1.37 5.96 11.49
CA PHE A 115 0.65 5.62 10.27
C PHE A 115 -0.60 4.79 10.52
N LYS A 116 -0.97 4.54 11.77
CA LYS A 116 -2.22 3.85 12.04
C LYS A 116 -3.39 4.79 11.84
N SER A 117 -4.45 4.26 11.24
CA SER A 117 -5.64 5.03 10.98
C SER A 117 -6.45 5.18 12.26
N ASP A 118 -6.89 6.43 12.55
CA ASP A 118 -7.73 6.66 13.71
C ASP A 118 -9.13 6.09 13.53
N SER A 119 -9.52 5.87 12.30
CA SER A 119 -10.87 5.40 12.05
C SER A 119 -11.09 4.00 12.51
N THR A 120 -10.05 3.29 12.89
CA THR A 120 -10.27 2.07 13.38
C THR A 120 -10.67 2.15 14.74
N GLY A 121 -11.11 2.79 14.86
CA GLY A 121 -11.33 2.87 15.81
C GLY A 121 -11.29 3.63 16.49
N GLY A 122 -11.15 4.33 16.06
CA GLY A 122 -11.05 5.40 16.40
C GLY A 122 -11.24 5.41 17.76
N LEU A 123 -11.31 5.06 18.16
CA LEU A 123 -11.50 5.09 19.18
C LEU A 123 -10.62 4.37 19.81
N HIS A 124 -9.80 4.10 19.65
CA HIS A 124 -8.98 3.61 20.14
C HIS A 124 -7.97 4.34 20.40
N GLN A 125 -7.89 5.11 20.39
CA GLN A 125 -7.13 5.84 20.63
C GLN A 125 -7.49 6.50 21.61
N ALA A 126 -8.31 6.66 21.78
CA ALA A 126 -8.73 7.21 22.68
C ALA A 126 -8.97 6.30 23.64
N GLU A 127 -8.90 5.73 23.71
CA GLU A 127 -8.97 5.06 24.16
C GLU A 127 -8.25 4.44 24.30
N GLU A 128 -7.88 4.22 24.07
CA GLU A 128 -7.34 3.82 23.98
C GLU A 128 -7.10 4.34 24.48
N ARG A 129 -7.37 4.96 24.76
CA ARG A 129 -7.30 5.61 25.16
C ARG A 129 -7.92 5.36 25.78
N TYR A 130 -8.45 5.14 26.14
CA TYR A 130 -9.04 4.86 26.60
C TYR A 130 -8.91 3.92 26.83
N VAL A 131 -9.08 3.56 27.32
CA VAL A 131 -9.02 2.84 27.36
C VAL A 131 -8.47 2.50 27.57
N GLU A 132 -8.63 2.64 27.62
CA GLU A 132 -8.29 2.62 27.57
C GLU A 132 -8.41 2.54 27.74
N ASN A 133 -8.98 3.07 28.82
CA ASN A 133 -9.19 3.30 28.89
C ASN A 133 -9.59 2.79 28.93
N HIS A 134 -10.29 2.67 28.96
CA HIS A 134 -10.71 2.33 28.91
C HIS A 134 -10.77 1.48 28.88
N LEU A 135 -11.46 1.22 29.53
CA LEU A 135 -11.51 0.48 29.47
C LEU A 135 -11.42 -0.08 29.58
N PRO A 136 -11.95 -0.35 29.76
CA PRO A 136 -11.91 -0.79 29.80
C PRO A 136 -11.62 -1.00 29.87
N TYR A 137 -12.05 -0.85 29.75
CA TYR A 137 -11.75 -0.94 29.74
C TYR A 137 -11.66 -0.99 29.68
N ASP A 138 -12.11 -1.28 30.20
CA ASP A 138 -11.90 -1.13 30.15
C ASP A 138 -11.87 -0.95 30.19
N PHE A 139 -12.32 -0.76 30.03
CA PHE A 139 -12.15 -0.46 30.01
C PHE A 139 -12.15 -0.20 30.13
N ASN A 140 -12.47 -0.55 30.73
CA ASN A 140 -12.32 -0.14 30.81
C ASN A 140 -12.31 0.23 31.04
N ILE A 141 -12.75 0.00 31.07
CA ILE A 141 -12.67 0.46 31.12
C ILE A 141 -12.56 0.87 31.28
N TRP A 142 -12.90 0.96 31.57
CA TRP A 142 -12.63 1.40 31.45
C TRP A 142 -12.40 1.57 31.68
#